data_0c351a6c9b3bd8d7d39a7b19e9fe01e4
#
_entry.id   0c351a6c9b3bd8d7d39a7b19e9fe01e4
#
_cell.length_a   1.000
_cell.length_b   1.000
_cell.length_c   1.000
_cell.angle_alpha   90.00
_cell.angle_beta   90.00
_cell.angle_gamma   90.00
#
_symmetry.space_group_name_H-M   'P 1'
#
loop_
_entity.id
_entity.type
_entity.pdbx_description
1 polymer ?
#
loop_
_entity_poly.entity_id
_entity_poly.type
_entity_poly.pdbx_seq_one_letter_code
_entity_poly.pdbx_strand_id
1 'polypeptide(L)'
;MPTTSRKRLRRNNNPNIIDHHAKNSDIKKTLTLSLILIITSLFNKNNHNILQPASRQEELTHRFFDLLLQHYTKERNVIFYANKLCITPKYLSMTIKSVTGYSIQKWINEVIIIEAKRYIKTTTYTIQQISEELNFHTSSSFVRFFKQHTGYTPLEYRKR
;
A
#
# COMPACT_ATOMS: atom_id res chain seq x y z
N MET A 1 -36.34 44.32 -15.47
CA MET A 1 -35.45 43.82 -14.37
C MET A 1 -35.61 42.32 -14.32
N PRO A 2 -34.62 41.51 -14.69
CA PRO A 2 -34.71 40.06 -14.61
C PRO A 2 -34.12 39.55 -13.28
N THR A 3 -34.93 38.73 -12.58
CA THR A 3 -34.60 38.05 -11.34
C THR A 3 -33.74 36.81 -11.61
N THR A 4 -32.52 36.82 -11.10
CA THR A 4 -31.56 35.74 -11.23
C THR A 4 -31.91 34.58 -10.28
N SER A 5 -32.37 33.46 -10.85
CA SER A 5 -32.62 32.21 -10.12
C SER A 5 -31.28 31.49 -9.86
N ARG A 6 -30.80 31.50 -8.62
CA ARG A 6 -29.65 30.70 -8.18
C ARG A 6 -30.09 29.23 -8.00
N LYS A 7 -29.73 28.37 -8.95
CA LYS A 7 -29.81 26.91 -8.76
C LYS A 7 -28.78 26.49 -7.69
N ARG A 8 -29.27 26.15 -6.50
CA ARG A 8 -28.50 25.43 -5.47
C ARG A 8 -28.26 24.00 -5.95
N LEU A 9 -27.01 23.68 -6.24
CA LEU A 9 -26.54 22.31 -6.42
C LEU A 9 -26.67 21.60 -5.06
N ARG A 10 -27.65 20.71 -4.93
CA ARG A 10 -27.77 19.79 -3.79
C ARG A 10 -26.62 18.79 -3.89
N ARG A 11 -25.64 18.90 -2.97
CA ARG A 11 -24.71 17.81 -2.69
C ARG A 11 -25.52 16.64 -2.11
N ASN A 12 -25.59 15.57 -2.88
CA ASN A 12 -26.12 14.30 -2.42
C ASN A 12 -25.06 13.64 -1.50
N ASN A 13 -25.09 13.98 -0.22
CA ASN A 13 -24.38 13.24 0.82
C ASN A 13 -25.21 12.01 1.17
N ASN A 14 -24.99 10.90 0.49
CA ASN A 14 -25.55 9.62 0.87
C ASN A 14 -24.52 8.90 1.78
N PRO A 15 -24.73 8.86 3.11
CA PRO A 15 -23.75 8.28 4.05
C PRO A 15 -23.50 6.78 3.84
N ASN A 16 -24.44 6.07 3.24
CA ASN A 16 -24.35 4.62 3.03
C ASN A 16 -23.33 4.21 1.94
N ILE A 17 -22.96 5.10 1.02
CA ILE A 17 -21.97 4.78 -0.04
C ILE A 17 -20.56 4.85 0.49
N ILE A 18 -20.29 5.75 1.44
CA ILE A 18 -18.95 5.96 2.01
C ILE A 18 -18.55 4.80 2.92
N ASP A 19 -19.52 4.25 3.67
CA ASP A 19 -19.28 3.18 4.65
C ASP A 19 -18.97 1.82 3.99
N HIS A 20 -19.61 1.49 2.87
CA HIS A 20 -19.33 0.28 2.10
C HIS A 20 -17.95 0.30 1.43
N HIS A 21 -17.44 1.47 1.01
CA HIS A 21 -16.11 1.60 0.43
C HIS A 21 -14.99 1.46 1.46
N ALA A 22 -15.15 2.03 2.65
CA ALA A 22 -14.19 1.92 3.75
C ALA A 22 -14.07 0.45 4.22
N LYS A 23 -15.21 -0.21 4.46
CA LYS A 23 -15.26 -1.59 4.94
C LYS A 23 -14.69 -2.59 3.92
N ASN A 24 -14.94 -2.40 2.62
CA ASN A 24 -14.35 -3.19 1.54
C ASN A 24 -12.84 -2.96 1.37
N SER A 25 -12.35 -1.74 1.67
CA SER A 25 -10.93 -1.43 1.65
C SER A 25 -10.17 -2.19 2.73
N ASP A 26 -10.73 -2.27 3.94
CA ASP A 26 -10.07 -2.94 5.06
C ASP A 26 -10.06 -4.46 4.92
N ILE A 27 -11.15 -5.06 4.42
CA ILE A 27 -11.19 -6.49 4.10
C ILE A 27 -10.15 -6.86 3.03
N LYS A 28 -10.02 -6.03 1.99
CA LYS A 28 -9.03 -6.27 0.92
C LYS A 28 -7.59 -6.11 1.43
N LYS A 29 -7.32 -5.13 2.29
CA LYS A 29 -6.01 -4.96 2.95
C LYS A 29 -5.65 -6.18 3.78
N THR A 30 -6.59 -6.68 4.56
CA THR A 30 -6.42 -7.88 5.40
C THR A 30 -6.16 -9.13 4.54
N LEU A 31 -6.89 -9.30 3.44
CA LEU A 31 -6.67 -10.43 2.51
C LEU A 31 -5.32 -10.33 1.81
N THR A 32 -4.90 -9.15 1.39
CA THR A 32 -3.58 -8.94 0.75
C THR A 32 -2.46 -9.22 1.73
N LEU A 33 -2.61 -8.78 2.99
CA LEU A 33 -1.64 -9.08 4.05
C LEU A 33 -1.57 -10.58 4.35
N SER A 34 -2.72 -11.24 4.49
CA SER A 34 -2.80 -12.69 4.70
C SER A 34 -2.13 -13.45 3.56
N LEU A 35 -2.33 -13.01 2.32
CA LEU A 35 -1.69 -13.61 1.16
C LEU A 35 -0.16 -13.41 1.17
N ILE A 36 0.32 -12.21 1.50
CA ILE A 36 1.75 -11.92 1.65
C ILE A 36 2.35 -12.77 2.77
N LEU A 37 1.67 -12.88 3.91
CA LEU A 37 2.13 -13.71 5.04
C LEU A 37 2.10 -15.22 4.69
N ILE A 38 1.10 -15.69 3.95
CA ILE A 38 1.04 -17.08 3.47
C ILE A 38 2.17 -17.33 2.47
N ILE A 39 2.41 -16.43 1.54
CA ILE A 39 3.50 -16.55 0.57
C ILE A 39 4.85 -16.55 1.29
N THR A 40 5.08 -15.65 2.25
CA THR A 40 6.32 -15.65 3.04
C THR A 40 6.49 -16.90 3.88
N SER A 41 5.41 -17.45 4.45
CA SER A 41 5.44 -18.71 5.21
C SER A 41 5.68 -19.93 4.32
N LEU A 42 5.15 -19.96 3.10
CA LEU A 42 5.40 -21.01 2.12
C LEU A 42 6.84 -21.00 1.60
N PHE A 43 7.44 -19.82 1.40
CA PHE A 43 8.86 -19.70 1.03
C PHE A 43 9.80 -20.02 2.19
N ASN A 44 9.35 -19.87 3.43
CA ASN A 44 10.12 -20.19 4.64
C ASN A 44 9.95 -21.64 5.11
N LYS A 45 9.23 -22.48 4.35
CA LYS A 45 8.84 -23.85 4.72
C LYS A 45 9.99 -24.85 4.90
N ASN A 46 11.24 -24.43 4.74
CA ASN A 46 12.39 -25.33 4.98
C ASN A 46 12.90 -25.35 6.41
N ASN A 47 12.34 -24.58 7.35
CA ASN A 47 12.92 -24.55 8.71
C ASN A 47 11.95 -24.14 9.82
N HIS A 48 10.72 -24.61 9.98
CA HIS A 48 10.09 -24.38 11.29
C HIS A 48 9.01 -25.37 11.71
N ASN A 49 9.28 -26.01 12.84
CA ASN A 49 8.32 -26.63 13.77
C ASN A 49 7.25 -25.62 14.21
N ILE A 50 6.00 -25.95 14.00
CA ILE A 50 4.78 -25.13 14.17
C ILE A 50 4.47 -24.75 15.65
N LEU A 51 5.33 -25.06 16.62
CA LEU A 51 5.08 -24.90 18.06
C LEU A 51 6.10 -24.06 18.83
N GLN A 52 6.97 -23.31 18.16
CA GLN A 52 7.82 -22.34 18.87
C GLN A 52 7.18 -20.95 18.86
N PRO A 53 7.24 -20.20 19.98
CA PRO A 53 6.80 -18.81 20.00
C PRO A 53 7.57 -18.03 18.95
N ALA A 54 6.86 -17.17 18.20
CA ALA A 54 7.45 -16.32 17.17
C ALA A 54 8.72 -15.65 17.70
N SER A 55 9.81 -15.72 16.95
CA SER A 55 11.04 -15.06 17.37
C SER A 55 10.81 -13.56 17.48
N ARG A 56 11.58 -12.86 18.32
CA ARG A 56 11.52 -11.38 18.41
C ARG A 56 11.64 -10.69 17.04
N GLN A 57 12.36 -11.31 16.13
CA GLN A 57 12.52 -10.80 14.76
C GLN A 57 11.25 -10.98 13.92
N GLU A 58 10.55 -12.10 14.08
CA GLU A 58 9.27 -12.37 13.43
C GLU A 58 8.20 -11.42 13.95
N GLU A 59 8.09 -11.24 15.27
CA GLU A 59 7.17 -10.27 15.87
C GLU A 59 7.43 -8.84 15.35
N LEU A 60 8.69 -8.42 15.31
CA LEU A 60 9.07 -7.13 14.77
C LEU A 60 8.69 -6.99 13.30
N THR A 61 8.84 -8.07 12.53
CA THR A 61 8.46 -8.11 11.11
C THR A 61 6.95 -7.97 10.95
N HIS A 62 6.14 -8.65 11.75
CA HIS A 62 4.69 -8.47 11.75
C HIS A 62 4.28 -7.03 12.06
N ARG A 63 4.82 -6.44 13.11
CA ARG A 63 4.55 -5.04 13.47
C ARG A 63 4.97 -4.05 12.38
N PHE A 64 6.06 -4.32 11.68
CA PHE A 64 6.46 -3.53 10.51
C PHE A 64 5.41 -3.61 9.39
N PHE A 65 4.93 -4.80 9.04
CA PHE A 65 3.91 -4.94 7.99
C PHE A 65 2.58 -4.29 8.36
N ASP A 66 2.16 -4.36 9.61
CA ASP A 66 0.97 -3.66 10.10
C ASP A 66 1.10 -2.14 9.91
N LEU A 67 2.24 -1.57 10.29
CA LEU A 67 2.53 -0.16 10.08
C LEU A 67 2.63 0.20 8.59
N LEU A 68 3.25 -0.66 7.79
CA LEU A 68 3.36 -0.45 6.34
C LEU A 68 1.97 -0.34 5.70
N LEU A 69 1.04 -1.23 6.03
CA LEU A 69 -0.32 -1.20 5.49
C LEU A 69 -1.13 0.03 5.93
N GLN A 70 -0.82 0.58 7.10
CA GLN A 70 -1.48 1.79 7.58
C GLN A 70 -0.93 3.06 6.92
N HIS A 71 0.34 3.07 6.52
CA HIS A 71 1.05 4.30 6.15
C HIS A 71 1.65 4.33 4.75
N TYR A 72 1.62 3.24 3.96
CA TYR A 72 2.31 3.14 2.65
C TYR A 72 1.94 4.23 1.65
N THR A 73 0.73 4.77 1.71
CA THR A 73 0.30 5.85 0.83
C THR A 73 1.00 7.18 1.13
N LYS A 74 1.35 7.42 2.39
CA LYS A 74 1.93 8.68 2.87
C LYS A 74 3.42 8.59 3.14
N GLU A 75 3.87 7.44 3.63
CA GLU A 75 5.22 7.26 4.16
C GLU A 75 6.00 6.18 3.40
N ARG A 76 7.15 6.58 2.83
CA ARG A 76 8.05 5.68 2.09
C ARG A 76 9.41 5.57 2.72
N ASN A 77 9.67 6.39 3.76
CA ASN A 77 10.97 6.46 4.41
C ASN A 77 11.08 5.39 5.50
N VAL A 78 12.12 4.58 5.42
CA VAL A 78 12.43 3.55 6.44
C VAL A 78 12.58 4.15 7.84
N ILE A 79 13.08 5.38 7.94
CA ILE A 79 13.24 6.09 9.22
C ILE A 79 11.91 6.25 9.94
N PHE A 80 10.83 6.54 9.22
CA PHE A 80 9.48 6.66 9.81
C PHE A 80 9.08 5.37 10.52
N TYR A 81 9.20 4.23 9.85
CA TYR A 81 8.83 2.92 10.40
C TYR A 81 9.73 2.52 11.57
N ALA A 82 11.02 2.79 11.47
CA ALA A 82 11.97 2.51 12.54
C ALA A 82 11.66 3.32 13.81
N ASN A 83 11.35 4.61 13.65
CA ASN A 83 10.94 5.48 14.76
C ASN A 83 9.64 5.00 15.42
N LYS A 84 8.63 4.60 14.63
CA LYS A 84 7.37 4.03 15.15
C LYS A 84 7.58 2.74 15.93
N LEU A 85 8.60 1.96 15.57
CA LEU A 85 8.97 0.71 16.23
C LEU A 85 9.99 0.90 17.36
N CYS A 86 10.43 2.14 17.62
CA CYS A 86 11.43 2.49 18.63
C CYS A 86 12.76 1.73 18.44
N ILE A 87 13.22 1.57 17.18
CA ILE A 87 14.47 0.92 16.81
C ILE A 87 15.24 1.73 15.76
N THR A 88 16.49 1.35 15.53
CA THR A 88 17.29 2.00 14.48
C THR A 88 16.88 1.53 13.07
N PRO A 89 16.95 2.40 12.04
CA PRO A 89 16.68 2.01 10.64
C PRO A 89 17.56 0.85 10.15
N LYS A 90 18.81 0.80 10.62
CA LYS A 90 19.75 -0.29 10.29
C LYS A 90 19.25 -1.63 10.84
N TYR A 91 18.85 -1.67 12.11
CA TYR A 91 18.34 -2.88 12.74
C TYR A 91 17.06 -3.35 12.07
N LEU A 92 16.09 -2.46 11.83
CA LEU A 92 14.88 -2.79 11.11
C LEU A 92 15.17 -3.39 9.72
N SER A 93 16.05 -2.74 8.93
CA SER A 93 16.39 -3.21 7.58
C SER A 93 17.06 -4.59 7.59
N MET A 94 17.95 -4.85 8.55
CA MET A 94 18.58 -6.14 8.71
C MET A 94 17.57 -7.22 9.10
N THR A 95 16.71 -6.94 10.06
CA THR A 95 15.67 -7.88 10.54
C THR A 95 14.71 -8.25 9.43
N ILE A 96 14.14 -7.25 8.72
CA ILE A 96 13.20 -7.51 7.62
C ILE A 96 13.88 -8.35 6.53
N LYS A 97 15.12 -8.03 6.16
CA LYS A 97 15.85 -8.81 5.15
C LYS A 97 16.17 -10.23 5.63
N SER A 98 16.52 -10.42 6.89
CA SER A 98 16.82 -11.74 7.47
C SER A 98 15.58 -12.64 7.48
N VAL A 99 14.41 -12.11 7.90
CA VAL A 99 13.19 -12.87 8.02
C VAL A 99 12.51 -13.12 6.66
N THR A 100 12.50 -12.12 5.78
CA THR A 100 11.72 -12.17 4.54
C THR A 100 12.53 -12.47 3.29
N GLY A 101 13.87 -12.38 3.36
CA GLY A 101 14.77 -12.48 2.21
C GLY A 101 14.84 -11.21 1.34
N TYR A 102 13.99 -10.22 1.58
CA TYR A 102 13.90 -9.01 0.75
C TYR A 102 14.16 -7.74 1.54
N SER A 103 14.66 -6.71 0.84
CA SER A 103 14.86 -5.41 1.47
C SER A 103 13.52 -4.76 1.84
N ILE A 104 13.56 -3.93 2.89
CA ILE A 104 12.39 -3.16 3.33
C ILE A 104 11.85 -2.25 2.23
N GLN A 105 12.73 -1.65 1.40
CA GLN A 105 12.32 -0.80 0.29
C GLN A 105 11.56 -1.58 -0.79
N LYS A 106 11.95 -2.85 -1.02
CA LYS A 106 11.22 -3.72 -1.96
C LYS A 106 9.79 -3.94 -1.47
N TRP A 107 9.59 -4.20 -0.19
CA TRP A 107 8.24 -4.36 0.38
C TRP A 107 7.38 -3.10 0.25
N ILE A 108 7.95 -1.94 0.58
CA ILE A 108 7.25 -0.66 0.41
C ILE A 108 6.84 -0.45 -1.05
N ASN A 109 7.74 -0.70 -1.99
CA ASN A 109 7.45 -0.54 -3.42
C ASN A 109 6.37 -1.52 -3.91
N GLU A 110 6.42 -2.78 -3.48
CA GLU A 110 5.41 -3.79 -3.86
C GLU A 110 4.00 -3.40 -3.42
N VAL A 111 3.84 -2.93 -2.17
CA VAL A 111 2.53 -2.50 -1.68
C VAL A 111 2.01 -1.31 -2.49
N ILE A 112 2.87 -0.34 -2.82
CA ILE A 112 2.50 0.81 -3.65
C ILE A 112 2.10 0.37 -5.07
N ILE A 113 2.81 -0.59 -5.67
CA ILE A 113 2.51 -1.11 -7.01
C ILE A 113 1.18 -1.87 -7.03
N ILE A 114 0.91 -2.69 -6.01
CA ILE A 114 -0.37 -3.40 -5.87
C ILE A 114 -1.52 -2.39 -5.83
N GLU A 115 -1.39 -1.35 -5.03
CA GLU A 115 -2.42 -0.32 -4.90
C GLU A 115 -2.55 0.53 -6.18
N ALA A 116 -1.43 0.86 -6.83
CA ALA A 116 -1.45 1.55 -8.12
C ALA A 116 -2.21 0.73 -9.19
N LYS A 117 -1.93 -0.57 -9.29
CA LYS A 117 -2.65 -1.48 -10.19
C LYS A 117 -4.15 -1.51 -9.90
N ARG A 118 -4.51 -1.52 -8.60
CA ARG A 118 -5.91 -1.46 -8.17
C ARG A 118 -6.58 -0.18 -8.65
N TYR A 119 -6.01 1.00 -8.35
CA TYR A 119 -6.57 2.28 -8.80
C TYR A 119 -6.73 2.34 -10.32
N ILE A 120 -5.71 1.92 -11.08
CA ILE A 120 -5.73 1.94 -12.54
C ILE A 120 -6.87 1.09 -13.11
N LYS A 121 -7.16 -0.07 -12.49
CA LYS A 121 -8.14 -1.03 -12.99
C LYS A 121 -9.56 -0.84 -12.45
N THR A 122 -9.71 -0.29 -11.25
CA THR A 122 -11.01 -0.27 -10.57
C THR A 122 -11.62 1.13 -10.45
N THR A 123 -10.89 2.16 -10.88
CA THR A 123 -11.40 3.55 -10.81
C THR A 123 -11.32 4.26 -12.16
N THR A 124 -12.08 5.34 -12.28
CA THR A 124 -12.03 6.27 -13.42
C THR A 124 -11.00 7.39 -13.23
N TYR A 125 -10.18 7.30 -12.17
CA TYR A 125 -9.18 8.33 -11.85
C TYR A 125 -8.21 8.55 -13.00
N THR A 126 -7.87 9.81 -13.23
CA THR A 126 -6.76 10.17 -14.12
C THR A 126 -5.42 9.70 -13.52
N ILE A 127 -4.40 9.57 -14.34
CA ILE A 127 -3.06 9.21 -13.86
C ILE A 127 -2.52 10.24 -12.88
N GLN A 128 -2.89 11.51 -13.04
CA GLN A 128 -2.55 12.56 -12.10
C GLN A 128 -3.20 12.35 -10.74
N GLN A 129 -4.50 12.08 -10.69
CA GLN A 129 -5.22 11.79 -9.44
C GLN A 129 -4.65 10.55 -8.73
N ILE A 130 -4.33 9.48 -9.46
CA ILE A 130 -3.68 8.31 -8.87
C ILE A 130 -2.31 8.65 -8.29
N SER A 131 -1.55 9.49 -8.98
CA SER A 131 -0.25 9.99 -8.51
C SER A 131 -0.38 10.76 -7.19
N GLU A 132 -1.40 11.60 -7.08
CA GLU A 132 -1.71 12.38 -5.87
C GLU A 132 -2.15 11.48 -4.71
N GLU A 133 -3.09 10.54 -4.96
CA GLU A 133 -3.55 9.56 -3.97
C GLU A 133 -2.42 8.69 -3.40
N LEU A 134 -1.45 8.36 -4.25
CA LEU A 134 -0.27 7.60 -3.86
C LEU A 134 0.89 8.49 -3.40
N ASN A 135 0.66 9.78 -3.15
CA ASN A 135 1.64 10.74 -2.64
C ASN A 135 2.95 10.79 -3.44
N PHE A 136 2.86 10.85 -4.77
CA PHE A 136 4.00 11.16 -5.64
C PHE A 136 4.07 12.67 -5.86
N HIS A 137 5.27 13.24 -5.88
CA HIS A 137 5.47 14.68 -6.13
C HIS A 137 4.98 15.13 -7.50
N THR A 138 5.05 14.25 -8.51
CA THR A 138 4.58 14.52 -9.87
C THR A 138 4.03 13.25 -10.51
N SER A 139 3.10 13.42 -11.46
CA SER A 139 2.60 12.30 -12.26
C SER A 139 3.72 11.64 -13.09
N SER A 140 4.72 12.40 -13.53
CA SER A 140 5.88 11.86 -14.24
C SER A 140 6.72 10.93 -13.38
N SER A 141 6.92 11.25 -12.09
CA SER A 141 7.63 10.37 -11.14
C SER A 141 6.85 9.08 -10.89
N PHE A 142 5.53 9.16 -10.79
CA PHE A 142 4.66 7.99 -10.69
C PHE A 142 4.74 7.10 -11.95
N VAL A 143 4.63 7.69 -13.15
CA VAL A 143 4.71 6.95 -14.42
C VAL A 143 6.04 6.22 -14.53
N ARG A 144 7.16 6.87 -14.20
CA ARG A 144 8.49 6.25 -14.21
C ARG A 144 8.58 5.10 -13.22
N PHE A 145 8.15 5.33 -11.98
CA PHE A 145 8.11 4.31 -10.93
C PHE A 145 7.28 3.10 -11.36
N PHE A 146 6.07 3.32 -11.84
CA PHE A 146 5.17 2.25 -12.25
C PHE A 146 5.75 1.44 -13.42
N LYS A 147 6.29 2.12 -14.45
CA LYS A 147 6.93 1.44 -15.60
C LYS A 147 8.15 0.63 -15.19
N GLN A 148 8.97 1.15 -14.28
CA GLN A 148 10.16 0.44 -13.77
C GLN A 148 9.80 -0.87 -13.07
N HIS A 149 8.67 -0.92 -12.35
CA HIS A 149 8.27 -2.09 -11.58
C HIS A 149 7.34 -3.05 -12.33
N THR A 150 6.64 -2.59 -13.38
CA THR A 150 5.65 -3.40 -14.10
C THR A 150 6.01 -3.67 -15.55
N GLY A 151 6.98 -2.95 -16.11
CA GLY A 151 7.33 -2.97 -17.52
C GLY A 151 6.42 -2.13 -18.42
N TYR A 152 5.30 -1.61 -17.92
CA TYR A 152 4.30 -0.87 -18.68
C TYR A 152 4.05 0.50 -18.06
N THR A 153 3.68 1.47 -18.91
CA THR A 153 3.13 2.73 -18.39
C THR A 153 1.74 2.50 -17.78
N PRO A 154 1.29 3.36 -16.85
CA PRO A 154 -0.06 3.26 -16.27
C PRO A 154 -1.18 3.26 -17.32
N LEU A 155 -1.02 4.04 -18.41
CA LEU A 155 -2.01 4.10 -19.50
C LEU A 155 -2.05 2.81 -20.32
N GLU A 156 -0.90 2.24 -20.66
CA GLU A 156 -0.81 0.93 -21.32
C GLU A 156 -1.43 -0.17 -20.44
N TYR A 157 -1.13 -0.13 -19.14
CA TYR A 157 -1.67 -1.10 -18.18
C TYR A 157 -3.19 -1.01 -18.03
N ARG A 158 -3.77 0.21 -18.13
CA ARG A 158 -5.22 0.44 -18.07
C ARG A 158 -5.97 -0.20 -19.25
N LYS A 159 -5.36 -0.22 -20.44
CA LYS A 159 -5.97 -0.74 -21.68
C LYS A 159 -5.93 -2.27 -21.77
N ARG A 160 -5.10 -2.91 -20.98
CA ARG A 160 -4.97 -4.38 -20.90
C ARG A 160 -6.11 -4.98 -20.08
#